data_7ce90e33082bbb08a4112042b78bbc5d
#
_entry.id   7ce90e33082bbb08a4112042b78bbc5d
#
_cell.length_a   1.000
_cell.length_b   1.000
_cell.length_c   1.000
_cell.angle_alpha   90.00
_cell.angle_beta   90.00
_cell.angle_gamma   90.00
#
_symmetry.space_group_name_H-M   'P 1'
#
loop_
_entity.id
_entity.type
_entity.pdbx_description
1 polymer ?
#
loop_
_entity_poly.entity_id
_entity_poly.type
_entity_poly.pdbx_seq_one_letter_code
_entity_poly.pdbx_strand_id
1 'polypeptide(L)'
;TPKPSSAASDVYKRQDENGVERQDYNSLGSRRGNHEVMMRGTFANIRLQNQLVDVAGGYTRDFTQEGAPQAFIFDACENYKAADIPLVVLAGKEYGTGSSRDWAAKGTNLLGVKAVITESFERIHRSNLIGMGVIPLQFPEGESHESLGLDGTETFDIDGIAALNEGGIPKSVHVTATKESGETVEFDAKVRIDTPGEADYYRHGGILQYVLRQMVKS
;
A
#
# COMPACT_ATOMS: atom_id res chain seq x y z
N THR A 1 2.92 3.77 32.27
CA THR A 1 2.21 3.34 31.07
C THR A 1 2.76 4.14 29.89
N PRO A 2 3.28 3.51 28.82
CA PRO A 2 3.70 4.25 27.63
C PRO A 2 2.51 5.06 27.11
N LYS A 3 2.74 6.35 26.80
CA LYS A 3 1.72 7.14 26.10
C LYS A 3 1.45 6.45 24.76
N PRO A 4 0.19 6.18 24.40
CA PRO A 4 -0.12 5.62 23.08
C PRO A 4 0.39 6.61 22.02
N SER A 5 1.05 6.08 20.99
CA SER A 5 1.31 6.88 19.78
C SER A 5 -0.03 7.27 19.17
N SER A 6 -0.07 8.38 18.45
CA SER A 6 -1.30 8.87 17.80
C SER A 6 -1.98 7.80 16.91
N ALA A 7 -1.19 6.95 16.26
CA ALA A 7 -1.69 5.80 15.50
C ALA A 7 -2.33 4.70 16.36
N ALA A 8 -1.92 4.57 17.63
CA ALA A 8 -2.60 3.69 18.58
C ALA A 8 -4.00 4.24 18.96
N SER A 9 -4.24 5.55 18.84
CA SER A 9 -5.53 6.14 19.20
C SER A 9 -6.67 5.62 18.32
N ASP A 10 -6.44 5.44 17.02
CA ASP A 10 -7.47 4.97 16.10
C ASP A 10 -7.79 3.48 16.29
N VAL A 11 -6.76 2.66 16.55
CA VAL A 11 -6.97 1.25 16.97
C VAL A 11 -7.77 1.18 18.28
N TYR A 12 -7.46 2.03 19.26
CA TYR A 12 -8.17 2.06 20.52
C TYR A 12 -9.60 2.54 20.38
N LYS A 13 -9.83 3.58 19.60
CA LYS A 13 -11.17 4.11 19.30
C LYS A 13 -12.10 3.01 18.76
N ARG A 14 -11.64 2.25 17.76
CA ARG A 14 -12.42 1.12 17.25
C ARG A 14 -12.72 0.07 18.31
N GLN A 15 -11.79 -0.24 19.20
CA GLN A 15 -12.00 -1.22 20.26
C GLN A 15 -12.98 -0.68 21.30
N ASP A 16 -12.88 0.60 21.67
CA ASP A 16 -13.83 1.28 22.55
C ASP A 16 -15.26 1.24 21.96
N GLU A 17 -15.40 1.56 20.66
CA GLU A 17 -16.67 1.53 19.93
C GLU A 17 -17.32 0.13 19.86
N ASN A 18 -16.52 -0.92 19.97
CA ASN A 18 -16.98 -2.31 20.00
C ASN A 18 -17.06 -2.90 21.42
N GLY A 19 -17.01 -2.06 22.47
CA GLY A 19 -17.19 -2.47 23.85
C GLY A 19 -16.07 -3.33 24.40
N VAL A 20 -14.86 -3.31 23.81
CA VAL A 20 -13.71 -4.04 24.34
C VAL A 20 -13.14 -3.26 25.51
N GLU A 21 -12.96 -3.91 26.65
CA GLU A 21 -12.34 -3.27 27.81
C GLU A 21 -10.84 -3.02 27.57
N ARG A 22 -10.30 -1.91 28.10
CA ARG A 22 -8.91 -1.50 27.87
C ARG A 22 -7.88 -2.55 28.30
N GLN A 23 -8.16 -3.34 29.32
CA GLN A 23 -7.31 -4.47 29.73
C GLN A 23 -7.23 -5.58 28.68
N ASP A 24 -8.23 -5.68 27.80
CA ASP A 24 -8.36 -6.69 26.75
C ASP A 24 -7.92 -6.22 25.36
N TYR A 25 -7.40 -4.98 25.22
CA TYR A 25 -6.95 -4.45 23.93
C TYR A 25 -5.82 -5.28 23.33
N ASN A 26 -4.93 -5.78 24.14
CA ASN A 26 -3.79 -6.59 23.70
C ASN A 26 -2.88 -5.89 22.66
N SER A 27 -1.88 -6.61 22.18
CA SER A 27 -1.00 -6.13 21.11
C SER A 27 -1.65 -6.37 19.71
N LEU A 28 -1.21 -5.63 18.69
CA LEU A 28 -1.60 -5.89 17.31
C LEU A 28 -1.30 -7.33 16.88
N GLY A 29 -0.22 -7.92 17.41
CA GLY A 29 0.15 -9.31 17.14
C GLY A 29 -0.91 -10.32 17.59
N SER A 30 -1.58 -10.10 18.72
CA SER A 30 -2.65 -10.95 19.23
C SER A 30 -3.99 -10.72 18.50
N ARG A 31 -4.13 -9.61 17.79
CA ARG A 31 -5.33 -9.25 17.00
C ARG A 31 -5.23 -9.56 15.51
N ARG A 32 -4.26 -10.37 15.10
CA ARG A 32 -4.03 -10.69 13.67
C ARG A 32 -5.22 -11.30 12.94
N GLY A 33 -6.15 -11.95 13.64
CA GLY A 33 -7.40 -12.46 13.10
C GLY A 33 -8.45 -11.38 12.79
N ASN A 34 -8.28 -10.18 13.34
CA ASN A 34 -9.20 -9.07 13.13
C ASN A 34 -8.59 -8.06 12.14
N HIS A 35 -9.03 -8.11 10.88
CA HIS A 35 -8.49 -7.27 9.83
C HIS A 35 -8.79 -5.78 10.04
N GLU A 36 -9.92 -5.43 10.65
CA GLU A 36 -10.28 -4.04 10.91
C GLU A 36 -9.36 -3.37 11.93
N VAL A 37 -8.89 -4.12 12.94
CA VAL A 37 -7.87 -3.66 13.87
C VAL A 37 -6.52 -3.54 13.17
N MET A 38 -6.17 -4.55 12.36
CA MET A 38 -4.86 -4.61 11.70
C MET A 38 -4.68 -3.56 10.61
N MET A 39 -5.74 -3.23 9.83
CA MET A 39 -5.68 -2.17 8.82
C MET A 39 -5.33 -0.82 9.45
N ARG A 40 -5.92 -0.51 10.59
CA ARG A 40 -5.64 0.74 11.33
C ARG A 40 -4.20 0.81 11.86
N GLY A 41 -3.56 -0.35 12.05
CA GLY A 41 -2.14 -0.46 12.40
C GLY A 41 -1.19 -0.42 11.20
N THR A 42 -1.70 -0.54 9.99
CA THR A 42 -0.88 -0.46 8.77
C THR A 42 -0.42 0.98 8.57
N PHE A 43 0.87 1.17 8.28
CA PHE A 43 1.52 2.49 8.25
C PHE A 43 1.45 3.30 9.56
N ALA A 44 1.12 2.67 10.68
CA ALA A 44 0.99 3.34 11.97
C ALA A 44 2.31 3.43 12.75
N ASN A 45 3.45 3.19 12.12
CA ASN A 45 4.75 3.30 12.77
C ASN A 45 5.07 4.77 13.06
N ILE A 46 5.40 5.08 14.32
CA ILE A 46 5.76 6.44 14.78
C ILE A 46 6.99 7.04 14.07
N ARG A 47 7.79 6.22 13.41
CA ARG A 47 8.97 6.63 12.63
C ARG A 47 8.68 6.80 11.15
N LEU A 48 7.46 6.52 10.71
CA LEU A 48 7.08 6.73 9.32
C LEU A 48 7.19 8.23 9.00
N GLN A 49 7.85 8.54 7.90
CA GLN A 49 7.94 9.89 7.34
C GLN A 49 7.19 9.88 6.01
N ASN A 50 6.00 10.44 6.01
CA ASN A 50 5.28 10.71 4.78
C ASN A 50 5.60 12.13 4.34
N GLN A 51 6.19 12.31 3.16
CA GLN A 51 6.63 13.62 2.66
C GLN A 51 5.48 14.61 2.40
N LEU A 52 4.24 14.13 2.36
CA LEU A 52 3.05 14.97 2.24
C LEU A 52 2.73 15.76 3.51
N VAL A 53 3.35 15.42 4.65
CA VAL A 53 3.08 16.05 5.95
C VAL A 53 4.36 16.25 6.75
N ASP A 54 4.40 17.31 7.58
CA ASP A 54 5.57 17.68 8.40
C ASP A 54 5.70 16.86 9.70
N VAL A 55 4.77 15.93 9.95
CA VAL A 55 4.75 15.13 11.18
C VAL A 55 5.06 13.66 10.91
N ALA A 56 5.87 13.06 11.77
CA ALA A 56 6.13 11.63 11.74
C ALA A 56 4.93 10.83 12.25
N GLY A 57 4.75 9.62 11.72
CA GLY A 57 3.68 8.71 12.12
C GLY A 57 2.74 8.37 10.98
N GLY A 58 1.58 7.85 11.32
CA GLY A 58 0.56 7.38 10.37
C GLY A 58 -0.31 8.49 9.77
N TYR A 59 0.31 9.57 9.31
CA TYR A 59 -0.41 10.73 8.75
C TYR A 59 -0.17 10.88 7.26
N THR A 60 -1.13 11.51 6.58
CA THR A 60 -1.09 11.88 5.16
C THR A 60 -1.95 13.12 4.93
N ARG A 61 -2.04 13.57 3.68
CA ARG A 61 -3.08 14.50 3.23
C ARG A 61 -4.23 13.74 2.59
N ASP A 62 -5.43 14.24 2.80
CA ASP A 62 -6.65 13.70 2.19
C ASP A 62 -7.11 14.61 1.05
N PHE A 63 -6.71 14.29 -0.17
CA PHE A 63 -7.07 15.05 -1.37
C PHE A 63 -8.52 14.84 -1.84
N THR A 64 -9.29 13.96 -1.18
CA THR A 64 -10.73 13.86 -1.43
C THR A 64 -11.53 14.99 -0.77
N GLN A 65 -10.88 15.73 0.12
CA GLN A 65 -11.47 16.83 0.88
C GLN A 65 -10.93 18.17 0.39
N GLU A 66 -11.77 19.22 0.44
CA GLU A 66 -11.35 20.57 0.10
C GLU A 66 -10.16 21.03 0.98
N GLY A 67 -9.13 21.58 0.35
CA GLY A 67 -7.91 22.02 1.02
C GLY A 67 -6.96 20.91 1.43
N ALA A 68 -7.24 19.66 1.05
CA ALA A 68 -6.41 18.49 1.33
C ALA A 68 -5.87 18.47 2.79
N PRO A 69 -6.75 18.38 3.80
CA PRO A 69 -6.35 18.45 5.19
C PRO A 69 -5.46 17.28 5.58
N GLN A 70 -4.63 17.47 6.62
CA GLN A 70 -3.92 16.37 7.24
C GLN A 70 -4.90 15.43 7.93
N ALA A 71 -4.77 14.14 7.66
CA ALA A 71 -5.58 13.07 8.22
C ALA A 71 -4.73 11.86 8.63
N PHE A 72 -5.28 10.94 9.40
CA PHE A 72 -4.69 9.61 9.54
C PHE A 72 -4.77 8.86 8.21
N ILE A 73 -3.73 8.09 7.89
CA ILE A 73 -3.70 7.29 6.65
C ILE A 73 -4.93 6.40 6.54
N PHE A 74 -5.37 5.78 7.65
CA PHE A 74 -6.56 4.96 7.67
C PHE A 74 -7.82 5.74 7.25
N ASP A 75 -8.06 6.91 7.86
CA ASP A 75 -9.25 7.74 7.59
C ASP A 75 -9.25 8.25 6.14
N ALA A 76 -8.11 8.75 5.66
CA ALA A 76 -7.96 9.17 4.28
C ALA A 76 -8.22 8.01 3.30
N CYS A 77 -7.67 6.81 3.57
CA CYS A 77 -7.90 5.63 2.73
C CYS A 77 -9.37 5.22 2.67
N GLU A 78 -10.13 5.33 3.76
CA GLU A 78 -11.58 5.06 3.74
C GLU A 78 -12.32 6.06 2.84
N ASN A 79 -11.93 7.34 2.84
CA ASN A 79 -12.50 8.36 1.95
C ASN A 79 -12.16 8.07 0.48
N TYR A 80 -10.92 7.71 0.17
CA TYR A 80 -10.51 7.31 -1.18
C TYR A 80 -11.28 6.07 -1.68
N LYS A 81 -11.46 5.07 -0.82
CA LYS A 81 -12.25 3.88 -1.13
C LYS A 81 -13.72 4.21 -1.38
N ALA A 82 -14.30 5.11 -0.58
CA ALA A 82 -15.68 5.58 -0.79
C ALA A 82 -15.85 6.33 -2.12
N ALA A 83 -14.80 6.99 -2.60
CA ALA A 83 -14.76 7.67 -3.88
C ALA A 83 -14.33 6.76 -5.06
N ASP A 84 -14.06 5.47 -4.81
CA ASP A 84 -13.53 4.49 -5.77
C ASP A 84 -12.20 4.93 -6.43
N ILE A 85 -11.36 5.60 -5.68
CA ILE A 85 -10.04 6.09 -6.13
C ILE A 85 -8.95 5.15 -5.60
N PRO A 86 -8.26 4.40 -6.45
CA PRO A 86 -7.13 3.56 -6.05
C PRO A 86 -5.91 4.40 -5.68
N LEU A 87 -5.07 3.84 -4.81
CA LEU A 87 -3.88 4.52 -4.30
C LEU A 87 -2.59 3.89 -4.80
N VAL A 88 -1.54 4.71 -4.88
CA VAL A 88 -0.16 4.32 -5.15
C VAL A 88 0.72 4.72 -3.96
N VAL A 89 1.71 3.91 -3.65
CA VAL A 89 2.77 4.24 -2.68
C VAL A 89 4.07 4.47 -3.43
N LEU A 90 4.69 5.64 -3.23
CA LEU A 90 6.07 5.91 -3.64
C LEU A 90 7.00 5.69 -2.44
N ALA A 91 8.11 5.01 -2.64
CA ALA A 91 9.06 4.75 -1.57
C ALA A 91 10.51 4.63 -2.09
N GLY A 92 11.45 4.70 -1.17
CA GLY A 92 12.88 4.59 -1.44
C GLY A 92 13.39 3.15 -1.47
N LYS A 93 14.59 2.97 -0.92
CA LYS A 93 15.32 1.69 -0.92
C LYS A 93 14.80 0.72 0.13
N GLU A 94 14.90 -0.58 -0.19
CA GLU A 94 14.59 -1.72 0.70
C GLU A 94 13.19 -1.64 1.33
N TYR A 95 12.20 -1.22 0.54
CA TYR A 95 10.81 -1.12 0.99
C TYR A 95 10.31 -2.45 1.57
N GLY A 96 9.77 -2.38 2.78
CA GLY A 96 9.27 -3.55 3.52
C GLY A 96 10.25 -4.12 4.54
N THR A 97 11.47 -3.59 4.67
CA THR A 97 12.42 -4.00 5.71
C THR A 97 11.81 -3.75 7.10
N GLY A 98 11.93 -4.77 7.97
CA GLY A 98 11.37 -4.72 9.34
C GLY A 98 9.85 -4.87 9.42
N SER A 99 9.18 -5.19 8.32
CA SER A 99 7.72 -5.36 8.27
C SER A 99 7.23 -6.62 8.97
N SER A 100 5.94 -6.63 9.33
CA SER A 100 5.22 -7.80 9.83
C SER A 100 4.81 -8.77 8.70
N ARG A 101 5.60 -8.85 7.63
CA ARG A 101 5.41 -9.78 6.52
C ARG A 101 4.05 -9.64 5.84
N ASP A 102 3.24 -10.72 5.86
CA ASP A 102 1.94 -10.80 5.17
C ASP A 102 1.00 -9.65 5.52
N TRP A 103 0.94 -9.27 6.78
CA TRP A 103 0.05 -8.20 7.22
C TRP A 103 0.45 -6.82 6.70
N ALA A 104 1.74 -6.54 6.53
CA ALA A 104 2.17 -5.29 5.93
C ALA A 104 1.67 -5.17 4.48
N ALA A 105 1.69 -6.27 3.72
CA ALA A 105 1.18 -6.30 2.35
C ALA A 105 -0.36 -6.37 2.30
N LYS A 106 -0.98 -7.19 3.17
CA LYS A 106 -2.44 -7.32 3.24
C LYS A 106 -3.10 -6.00 3.65
N GLY A 107 -2.56 -5.33 4.68
CA GLY A 107 -3.06 -4.04 5.12
C GLY A 107 -2.94 -2.99 4.01
N THR A 108 -1.85 -2.97 3.27
CA THR A 108 -1.64 -2.11 2.11
C THR A 108 -2.76 -2.28 1.08
N ASN A 109 -3.08 -3.52 0.68
CA ASN A 109 -4.20 -3.77 -0.24
C ASN A 109 -5.57 -3.37 0.35
N LEU A 110 -5.82 -3.70 1.62
CA LEU A 110 -7.07 -3.35 2.30
C LEU A 110 -7.30 -1.84 2.42
N LEU A 111 -6.23 -1.05 2.48
CA LEU A 111 -6.28 0.41 2.45
C LEU A 111 -6.48 0.99 1.04
N GLY A 112 -6.62 0.17 0.01
CA GLY A 112 -6.91 0.62 -1.36
C GLY A 112 -5.67 0.82 -2.24
N VAL A 113 -4.47 0.53 -1.74
CA VAL A 113 -3.24 0.63 -2.54
C VAL A 113 -3.19 -0.49 -3.58
N LYS A 114 -2.99 -0.14 -4.84
CA LYS A 114 -2.92 -1.07 -5.97
C LYS A 114 -1.51 -1.26 -6.51
N ALA A 115 -0.67 -0.24 -6.39
CA ALA A 115 0.73 -0.30 -6.83
C ALA A 115 1.66 0.30 -5.77
N VAL A 116 2.86 -0.24 -5.71
CA VAL A 116 3.96 0.32 -4.91
C VAL A 116 5.15 0.50 -5.84
N ILE A 117 5.63 1.74 -5.98
CA ILE A 117 6.77 2.10 -6.83
C ILE A 117 7.95 2.48 -5.94
N THR A 118 9.05 1.76 -6.03
CA THR A 118 10.20 1.95 -5.13
C THR A 118 11.54 1.90 -5.88
N GLU A 119 12.60 2.36 -5.24
CA GLU A 119 13.96 2.12 -5.74
C GLU A 119 14.38 0.65 -5.58
N SER A 120 13.98 0.00 -4.48
CA SER A 120 14.18 -1.44 -4.27
C SER A 120 13.27 -2.00 -3.20
N PHE A 121 13.06 -3.32 -3.21
CA PHE A 121 12.22 -4.04 -2.25
C PHE A 121 13.05 -4.97 -1.36
N GLU A 122 12.63 -5.12 -0.12
CA GLU A 122 12.95 -6.30 0.65
C GLU A 122 12.30 -7.52 -0.04
N ARG A 123 13.07 -8.59 -0.23
CA ARG A 123 12.70 -9.72 -1.07
C ARG A 123 11.40 -10.40 -0.66
N ILE A 124 11.19 -10.64 0.62
CA ILE A 124 10.00 -11.33 1.13
C ILE A 124 8.78 -10.42 0.99
N HIS A 125 8.94 -9.13 1.31
CA HIS A 125 7.85 -8.16 1.22
C HIS A 125 7.37 -7.97 -0.23
N ARG A 126 8.28 -7.95 -1.21
CA ARG A 126 7.94 -7.93 -2.63
C ARG A 126 6.99 -9.08 -3.01
N SER A 127 7.35 -10.31 -2.62
CA SER A 127 6.52 -11.49 -2.89
C SER A 127 5.18 -11.44 -2.15
N ASN A 128 5.18 -10.92 -0.92
CA ASN A 128 3.95 -10.76 -0.15
C ASN A 128 2.98 -9.74 -0.78
N LEU A 129 3.48 -8.64 -1.36
CA LEU A 129 2.66 -7.68 -2.09
C LEU A 129 1.91 -8.37 -3.23
N ILE A 130 2.60 -9.17 -4.04
CA ILE A 130 2.01 -9.94 -5.15
C ILE A 130 0.97 -10.93 -4.61
N GLY A 131 1.32 -11.67 -3.57
CA GLY A 131 0.43 -12.62 -2.90
C GLY A 131 -0.83 -12.00 -2.31
N MET A 132 -0.82 -10.69 -2.07
CA MET A 132 -1.95 -9.90 -1.57
C MET A 132 -2.62 -9.04 -2.64
N GLY A 133 -2.22 -9.16 -3.92
CA GLY A 133 -2.86 -8.46 -5.04
C GLY A 133 -2.42 -7.00 -5.23
N VAL A 134 -1.23 -6.64 -4.73
CA VAL A 134 -0.59 -5.34 -4.96
C VAL A 134 0.58 -5.52 -5.92
N ILE A 135 0.66 -4.70 -6.98
CA ILE A 135 1.76 -4.80 -7.95
C ILE A 135 3.01 -4.07 -7.45
N PRO A 136 4.16 -4.77 -7.34
CA PRO A 136 5.43 -4.12 -7.04
C PRO A 136 6.08 -3.63 -8.34
N LEU A 137 6.37 -2.34 -8.38
CA LEU A 137 7.05 -1.66 -9.47
C LEU A 137 8.36 -1.02 -8.94
N GLN A 138 9.37 -0.98 -9.78
CA GLN A 138 10.65 -0.40 -9.41
C GLN A 138 11.00 0.73 -10.37
N PHE A 139 11.46 1.85 -9.83
CA PHE A 139 11.97 2.97 -10.62
C PHE A 139 13.08 2.52 -11.56
N PRO A 140 13.33 3.22 -12.68
CA PRO A 140 14.50 3.00 -13.52
C PRO A 140 15.79 3.03 -12.68
N GLU A 141 16.82 2.36 -13.16
CA GLU A 141 18.10 2.29 -12.45
C GLU A 141 18.70 3.69 -12.25
N GLY A 142 18.99 4.02 -11.01
CA GLY A 142 19.52 5.32 -10.62
C GLY A 142 18.47 6.41 -10.38
N GLU A 143 17.20 6.13 -10.67
CA GLU A 143 16.10 7.06 -10.44
C GLU A 143 15.36 6.78 -9.13
N SER A 144 14.78 7.83 -8.57
CA SER A 144 13.92 7.80 -7.39
C SER A 144 12.76 8.78 -7.57
N HIS A 145 11.81 8.77 -6.65
CA HIS A 145 10.75 9.79 -6.65
C HIS A 145 11.33 11.21 -6.56
N GLU A 146 12.43 11.40 -5.81
CA GLU A 146 13.11 12.70 -5.68
C GLU A 146 13.76 13.15 -6.98
N SER A 147 14.50 12.25 -7.67
CA SER A 147 15.17 12.59 -8.94
C SER A 147 14.17 12.90 -10.06
N LEU A 148 13.01 12.25 -10.03
CA LEU A 148 11.90 12.49 -10.98
C LEU A 148 11.03 13.69 -10.58
N GLY A 149 11.28 14.31 -9.43
CA GLY A 149 10.50 15.45 -8.94
C GLY A 149 9.06 15.11 -8.60
N LEU A 150 8.82 13.88 -8.12
CA LEU A 150 7.53 13.41 -7.64
C LEU A 150 7.42 13.67 -6.14
N ASP A 151 6.34 14.32 -5.73
CA ASP A 151 6.09 14.69 -4.33
C ASP A 151 4.91 13.95 -3.67
N GLY A 152 4.20 13.13 -4.46
CA GLY A 152 3.07 12.32 -3.99
C GLY A 152 1.70 12.98 -4.16
N THR A 153 1.64 14.14 -4.80
CA THR A 153 0.37 14.82 -5.15
C THR A 153 -0.14 14.46 -6.54
N GLU A 154 0.66 13.71 -7.31
CA GLU A 154 0.37 13.36 -8.69
C GLU A 154 -0.75 12.32 -8.81
N THR A 155 -1.45 12.37 -9.93
CA THR A 155 -2.29 11.27 -10.42
C THR A 155 -1.46 10.37 -11.33
N PHE A 156 -1.57 9.05 -11.11
CA PHE A 156 -0.76 8.05 -11.81
C PHE A 156 -1.60 7.23 -12.80
N ASP A 157 -1.19 7.23 -14.05
CA ASP A 157 -1.64 6.26 -15.05
C ASP A 157 -0.52 5.24 -15.28
N ILE A 158 -0.87 3.95 -15.25
CA ILE A 158 0.10 2.83 -15.37
C ILE A 158 -0.35 1.92 -16.51
N ASP A 159 0.27 2.09 -17.66
CA ASP A 159 -0.07 1.36 -18.88
C ASP A 159 0.73 0.07 -19.03
N GLY A 160 0.10 -0.95 -19.63
CA GLY A 160 0.75 -2.25 -19.91
C GLY A 160 0.50 -3.34 -18.88
N ILE A 161 -0.12 -3.05 -17.73
CA ILE A 161 -0.49 -4.08 -16.74
C ILE A 161 -1.51 -5.08 -17.31
N ALA A 162 -2.36 -4.65 -18.23
CA ALA A 162 -3.38 -5.50 -18.86
C ALA A 162 -2.79 -6.76 -19.52
N ALA A 163 -1.54 -6.71 -20.00
CA ALA A 163 -0.83 -7.86 -20.55
C ALA A 163 -0.72 -9.04 -19.58
N LEU A 164 -0.76 -8.79 -18.27
CA LEU A 164 -0.84 -9.86 -17.26
C LEU A 164 -2.10 -10.71 -17.42
N ASN A 165 -3.23 -10.12 -17.78
CA ASN A 165 -4.50 -10.84 -17.97
C ASN A 165 -4.48 -11.71 -19.24
N GLU A 166 -3.65 -11.37 -20.21
CA GLU A 166 -3.47 -12.09 -21.48
C GLU A 166 -2.43 -13.23 -21.39
N GLY A 167 -1.91 -13.48 -20.18
CA GLY A 167 -0.92 -14.54 -19.92
C GLY A 167 0.53 -14.09 -20.04
N GLY A 168 0.79 -12.84 -20.46
CA GLY A 168 2.11 -12.24 -20.49
C GLY A 168 2.60 -11.82 -19.09
N ILE A 169 3.91 -11.66 -18.96
CA ILE A 169 4.54 -11.00 -17.81
C ILE A 169 5.36 -9.85 -18.39
N PRO A 170 4.83 -8.60 -18.38
CA PRO A 170 5.58 -7.46 -18.88
C PRO A 170 6.83 -7.25 -18.02
N LYS A 171 7.95 -6.92 -18.64
CA LYS A 171 9.19 -6.59 -17.92
C LYS A 171 9.14 -5.18 -17.34
N SER A 172 8.48 -4.28 -18.02
CA SER A 172 8.25 -2.90 -17.63
C SER A 172 6.84 -2.46 -18.00
N VAL A 173 6.38 -1.43 -17.34
CA VAL A 173 5.12 -0.72 -17.61
C VAL A 173 5.41 0.76 -17.73
N HIS A 174 4.69 1.45 -18.60
CA HIS A 174 4.81 2.89 -18.73
C HIS A 174 3.99 3.58 -17.64
N VAL A 175 4.60 4.53 -16.95
CA VAL A 175 3.98 5.31 -15.86
C VAL A 175 3.96 6.78 -16.27
N THR A 176 2.78 7.36 -16.26
CA THR A 176 2.57 8.80 -16.44
C THR A 176 2.07 9.37 -15.11
N ALA A 177 2.88 10.21 -14.49
CA ALA A 177 2.52 10.96 -13.27
C ALA A 177 2.12 12.38 -13.66
N THR A 178 0.88 12.76 -13.41
CA THR A 178 0.31 14.07 -13.74
C THR A 178 0.19 14.92 -12.49
N LYS A 179 0.87 16.05 -12.45
CA LYS A 179 0.80 17.03 -11.36
C LYS A 179 -0.49 17.87 -11.45
N GLU A 180 -0.87 18.52 -10.37
CA GLU A 180 -2.01 19.48 -10.37
C GLU A 180 -1.86 20.60 -11.41
N SER A 181 -0.62 20.99 -11.73
CA SER A 181 -0.33 21.97 -12.79
C SER A 181 -0.67 21.50 -14.21
N GLY A 182 -0.90 20.19 -14.40
CA GLY A 182 -1.03 19.55 -15.69
C GLY A 182 0.32 19.12 -16.31
N GLU A 183 1.44 19.40 -15.64
CA GLU A 183 2.76 18.88 -16.04
C GLU A 183 2.80 17.37 -15.83
N THR A 184 3.36 16.64 -16.79
CA THR A 184 3.53 15.19 -16.73
C THR A 184 4.98 14.79 -16.54
N VAL A 185 5.21 13.75 -15.75
CA VAL A 185 6.49 13.05 -15.64
C VAL A 185 6.27 11.63 -16.10
N GLU A 186 7.03 11.20 -17.09
CA GLU A 186 6.90 9.88 -17.70
C GLU A 186 8.15 9.03 -17.43
N PHE A 187 7.97 7.76 -17.10
CA PHE A 187 9.06 6.81 -16.91
C PHE A 187 8.59 5.37 -17.09
N ASP A 188 9.52 4.48 -17.40
CA ASP A 188 9.24 3.05 -17.48
C ASP A 188 9.61 2.36 -16.17
N ALA A 189 8.61 1.93 -15.42
CA ALA A 189 8.82 1.20 -14.17
C ALA A 189 9.01 -0.30 -14.44
N LYS A 190 10.03 -0.90 -13.83
CA LYS A 190 10.28 -2.35 -13.91
C LYS A 190 9.22 -3.10 -13.10
N VAL A 191 8.56 -4.07 -13.73
CA VAL A 191 7.62 -4.98 -13.05
C VAL A 191 8.41 -6.02 -12.26
N ARG A 192 8.09 -6.15 -10.97
CA ARG A 192 8.78 -7.06 -10.07
C ARG A 192 7.95 -8.31 -9.76
N ILE A 193 7.27 -8.82 -10.78
CA ILE A 193 6.70 -10.18 -10.81
C ILE A 193 7.74 -11.06 -11.51
N ASP A 194 8.47 -11.82 -10.73
CA ASP A 194 9.69 -12.49 -11.18
C ASP A 194 9.45 -13.94 -11.63
N THR A 195 8.27 -14.50 -11.35
CA THR A 195 7.92 -15.89 -11.71
C THR A 195 6.51 -16.02 -12.28
N PRO A 196 6.25 -17.05 -13.13
CA PRO A 196 4.89 -17.32 -13.63
C PRO A 196 3.87 -17.58 -12.51
N GLY A 197 4.26 -18.28 -11.43
CA GLY A 197 3.37 -18.53 -10.30
C GLY A 197 2.95 -17.24 -9.57
N GLU A 198 3.85 -16.27 -9.44
CA GLU A 198 3.52 -14.95 -8.90
C GLU A 198 2.53 -14.19 -9.80
N ALA A 199 2.70 -14.31 -11.13
CA ALA A 199 1.74 -13.72 -12.08
C ALA A 199 0.34 -14.33 -11.92
N ASP A 200 0.26 -15.65 -11.70
CA ASP A 200 -1.01 -16.33 -11.46
C ASP A 200 -1.67 -15.84 -10.16
N TYR A 201 -0.90 -15.64 -9.09
CA TYR A 201 -1.43 -15.07 -7.85
C TYR A 201 -1.99 -13.67 -8.08
N TYR A 202 -1.24 -12.81 -8.77
CA TYR A 202 -1.66 -11.43 -9.04
C TYR A 202 -2.93 -11.38 -9.89
N ARG A 203 -3.02 -12.16 -10.99
CA ARG A 203 -4.20 -12.25 -11.87
C ARG A 203 -5.46 -12.63 -11.13
N HIS A 204 -5.33 -13.41 -10.06
CA HIS A 204 -6.46 -13.85 -9.25
C HIS A 204 -6.78 -12.90 -8.09
N GLY A 205 -6.05 -11.80 -7.94
CA GLY A 205 -6.20 -10.83 -6.85
C GLY A 205 -5.55 -11.29 -5.54
N GLY A 206 -4.66 -12.30 -5.61
CA GLY A 206 -3.89 -12.82 -4.49
C GLY A 206 -3.88 -14.34 -4.41
N ILE A 207 -2.98 -14.86 -3.57
CA ILE A 207 -2.75 -16.30 -3.44
C ILE A 207 -3.97 -17.06 -2.89
N LEU A 208 -4.71 -16.48 -1.95
CA LEU A 208 -5.90 -17.14 -1.38
C LEU A 208 -6.98 -17.32 -2.44
N GLN A 209 -7.27 -16.28 -3.21
CA GLN A 209 -8.25 -16.31 -4.30
C GLN A 209 -7.83 -17.30 -5.38
N TYR A 210 -6.54 -17.37 -5.70
CA TYR A 210 -6.00 -18.36 -6.62
C TYR A 210 -6.26 -19.78 -6.12
N VAL A 211 -5.86 -20.10 -4.90
CA VAL A 211 -6.02 -21.45 -4.31
C VAL A 211 -7.49 -21.85 -4.24
N LEU A 212 -8.37 -20.95 -3.75
CA LEU A 212 -9.80 -21.24 -3.67
C LEU A 212 -10.41 -21.54 -5.04
N ARG A 213 -10.04 -20.77 -6.09
CA ARG A 213 -10.53 -21.03 -7.45
C ARG A 213 -10.00 -22.35 -8.03
N GLN A 214 -8.78 -22.78 -7.66
CA GLN A 214 -8.30 -24.10 -8.05
C GLN A 214 -9.08 -25.23 -7.38
N MET A 215 -9.37 -25.09 -6.07
CA MET A 215 -10.15 -26.09 -5.32
C MET A 215 -11.60 -26.23 -5.83
N VAL A 216 -12.19 -25.16 -6.34
CA VAL A 216 -13.58 -25.22 -6.91
C VAL A 216 -13.59 -25.84 -8.30
N LYS A 217 -12.45 -25.82 -9.04
CA LYS A 217 -12.34 -26.39 -10.38
C LYS A 217 -11.96 -27.88 -10.37
N SER A 218 -11.47 -28.39 -9.24
CA SER A 218 -11.15 -29.80 -9.01
C SER A 218 -12.37 -30.57 -8.52
#